data_3dba9047d73ffa788d439ab035c16408
#
_entry.id   3dba9047d73ffa788d439ab035c16408
#
_cell.length_a   1.000
_cell.length_b   1.000
_cell.length_c   1.000
_cell.angle_alpha   90.00
_cell.angle_beta   90.00
_cell.angle_gamma   90.00
#
_symmetry.space_group_name_H-M   'P 1'
#
loop_
_entity.id
_entity.type
_entity.pdbx_description
1 polymer ?
#
loop_
_entity_poly.entity_id
_entity_poly.type
_entity_poly.pdbx_seq_one_letter_code
_entity_poly.pdbx_strand_id
1 'polypeptide(L)'
;MTVTILTPVYAVERYIAECAESLFSQTYPDIEYVFCDDCTPDGSISVLEEGIRRHPERANAVRIIRNERNSGIGLVRARLLEAVRTDCFFFADSDDLLPENAIATLVERMEATGKDIIDGAHADYMAGKVMPPQLTYHGSDEAFCRRVLCQNVEANRVWGRLYKASVLQKLPDMFFEGIDYSEDYCAVARLAALTSRAWTDEVVYLYRRDNLSSYTKNVSRKNIMSYLRANREVLRFYRQRGHLPFALEIGMLNAYRECRRAGMPPVVADDVMRYVPEHWRARLLCRLLCSSALYALGDRLYRVMRLFVVGYK
;
A
#
# COMPACT_ATOMS: atom_id res chain seq x y z
N MET A 1 -1.40 -1.33 -24.34
CA MET A 1 -2.17 -1.74 -23.13
C MET A 1 -3.04 -0.58 -22.66
N THR A 2 -4.25 -0.81 -22.21
CA THR A 2 -5.06 0.23 -21.55
C THR A 2 -4.83 0.21 -20.04
N VAL A 3 -4.85 1.39 -19.39
CA VAL A 3 -4.53 1.53 -17.96
C VAL A 3 -5.65 2.27 -17.24
N THR A 4 -6.15 1.75 -16.11
CA THR A 4 -7.02 2.51 -15.22
C THR A 4 -6.23 3.10 -14.06
N ILE A 5 -6.25 4.42 -13.90
CA ILE A 5 -5.75 5.09 -12.69
C ILE A 5 -6.90 5.15 -11.67
N LEU A 6 -6.63 4.66 -10.46
CA LEU A 6 -7.56 4.48 -9.35
C LEU A 6 -7.22 5.45 -8.23
N THR A 7 -8.12 6.41 -7.96
CA THR A 7 -7.86 7.50 -7.02
C THR A 7 -8.94 7.60 -5.95
N PRO A 8 -8.65 7.30 -4.68
CA PRO A 8 -9.55 7.54 -3.56
C PRO A 8 -9.60 9.04 -3.24
N VAL A 9 -10.78 9.59 -2.94
CA VAL A 9 -10.97 11.02 -2.64
C VAL A 9 -11.68 11.19 -1.30
N TYR A 10 -11.01 11.81 -0.33
CA TYR A 10 -11.59 12.20 0.96
C TYR A 10 -10.78 13.30 1.65
N ALA A 11 -11.38 14.46 1.90
CA ALA A 11 -10.80 15.60 2.62
C ALA A 11 -9.44 16.09 2.03
N VAL A 12 -9.40 16.28 0.70
CA VAL A 12 -8.18 16.63 -0.06
C VAL A 12 -8.34 17.89 -0.93
N GLU A 13 -9.31 18.75 -0.62
CA GLU A 13 -9.61 19.97 -1.37
C GLU A 13 -8.36 20.80 -1.72
N ARG A 14 -7.37 20.84 -0.81
CA ARG A 14 -6.13 21.59 -1.00
C ARG A 14 -5.16 20.98 -2.00
N TYR A 15 -5.29 19.69 -2.31
CA TYR A 15 -4.30 18.92 -3.05
C TYR A 15 -4.82 18.36 -4.36
N ILE A 16 -6.13 18.07 -4.42
CA ILE A 16 -6.75 17.37 -5.54
C ILE A 16 -6.59 18.10 -6.89
N ALA A 17 -6.46 19.44 -6.89
CA ALA A 17 -6.23 20.19 -8.13
C ALA A 17 -4.87 19.85 -8.76
N GLU A 18 -3.79 19.86 -7.97
CA GLU A 18 -2.45 19.50 -8.45
C GLU A 18 -2.37 18.02 -8.82
N CYS A 19 -3.00 17.16 -8.02
CA CYS A 19 -3.11 15.74 -8.31
C CYS A 19 -3.78 15.52 -9.67
N ALA A 20 -4.99 16.03 -9.88
CA ALA A 20 -5.75 15.89 -11.13
C ALA A 20 -4.96 16.40 -12.34
N GLU A 21 -4.31 17.56 -12.22
CA GLU A 21 -3.44 18.11 -13.27
C GLU A 21 -2.34 17.12 -13.64
N SER A 22 -1.65 16.53 -12.66
CA SER A 22 -0.57 15.56 -12.91
C SER A 22 -1.07 14.26 -13.54
N LEU A 23 -2.32 13.84 -13.23
CA LEU A 23 -2.93 12.67 -13.82
C LEU A 23 -3.38 12.91 -15.27
N PHE A 24 -3.99 14.06 -15.55
CA PHE A 24 -4.50 14.39 -16.90
C PHE A 24 -3.38 14.78 -17.87
N SER A 25 -2.23 15.25 -17.37
CA SER A 25 -1.02 15.57 -18.16
C SER A 25 -0.18 14.36 -18.53
N GLN A 26 -0.60 13.13 -18.21
CA GLN A 26 0.16 11.93 -18.58
C GLN A 26 0.30 11.83 -20.11
N THR A 27 1.53 11.54 -20.57
CA THR A 27 1.86 11.39 -21.99
C THR A 27 1.32 10.10 -22.60
N TYR A 28 1.02 9.09 -21.80
CA TYR A 28 0.40 7.85 -22.26
C TYR A 28 -1.06 8.11 -22.69
N PRO A 29 -1.48 7.70 -23.90
CA PRO A 29 -2.80 8.07 -24.42
C PRO A 29 -3.96 7.23 -23.84
N ASP A 30 -3.76 5.94 -23.62
CA ASP A 30 -4.81 4.97 -23.34
C ASP A 30 -5.05 4.81 -21.84
N ILE A 31 -5.53 5.87 -21.19
CA ILE A 31 -5.79 5.92 -19.75
C ILE A 31 -7.27 6.16 -19.47
N GLU A 32 -7.84 5.35 -18.58
CA GLU A 32 -9.10 5.62 -17.88
C GLU A 32 -8.83 6.12 -16.46
N TYR A 33 -9.64 7.03 -15.96
CA TYR A 33 -9.51 7.58 -14.61
C TYR A 33 -10.74 7.25 -13.80
N VAL A 34 -10.57 6.60 -12.66
CA VAL A 34 -11.65 6.29 -11.73
C VAL A 34 -11.35 6.92 -10.39
N PHE A 35 -12.16 7.92 -10.03
CA PHE A 35 -12.12 8.54 -8.71
C PHE A 35 -13.24 7.94 -7.85
N CYS A 36 -12.97 7.69 -6.57
CA CYS A 36 -13.98 7.25 -5.62
C CYS A 36 -14.11 8.28 -4.49
N ASP A 37 -15.20 9.04 -4.53
CA ASP A 37 -15.60 9.96 -3.46
C ASP A 37 -16.12 9.16 -2.26
N ASP A 38 -15.39 9.17 -1.16
CA ASP A 38 -15.80 8.51 0.08
C ASP A 38 -16.69 9.40 0.97
N CYS A 39 -17.66 10.06 0.34
CA CYS A 39 -18.53 11.04 0.99
C CYS A 39 -17.72 12.16 1.65
N THR A 40 -16.88 12.81 0.84
CA THR A 40 -15.98 13.87 1.33
C THR A 40 -16.76 15.05 1.92
N PRO A 41 -16.35 15.58 3.09
CA PRO A 41 -17.08 16.70 3.73
C PRO A 41 -16.69 18.09 3.19
N ASP A 42 -15.67 18.16 2.31
CA ASP A 42 -15.09 19.40 1.77
C ASP A 42 -15.36 19.58 0.27
N GLY A 43 -14.79 20.61 -0.35
CA GLY A 43 -14.94 20.92 -1.76
C GLY A 43 -14.14 20.04 -2.74
N SER A 44 -13.52 18.95 -2.30
CA SER A 44 -12.64 18.12 -3.13
C SER A 44 -13.26 17.74 -4.48
N ILE A 45 -14.52 17.32 -4.49
CA ILE A 45 -15.18 16.91 -5.74
C ILE A 45 -15.44 18.08 -6.68
N SER A 46 -15.85 19.23 -6.16
CA SER A 46 -16.04 20.43 -6.97
C SER A 46 -14.74 20.90 -7.64
N VAL A 47 -13.63 20.83 -6.91
CA VAL A 47 -12.28 21.14 -7.42
C VAL A 47 -11.85 20.13 -8.47
N LEU A 48 -12.10 18.83 -8.26
CA LEU A 48 -11.83 17.78 -9.25
C LEU A 48 -12.62 18.00 -10.54
N GLU A 49 -13.93 18.28 -10.43
CA GLU A 49 -14.81 18.54 -11.59
C GLU A 49 -14.35 19.77 -12.38
N GLU A 50 -13.79 20.79 -11.72
CA GLU A 50 -13.15 21.92 -12.40
C GLU A 50 -11.88 21.50 -13.14
N GLY A 51 -11.05 20.62 -12.54
CA GLY A 51 -9.89 20.03 -13.20
C GLY A 51 -10.30 19.26 -14.48
N ILE A 52 -11.35 18.46 -14.41
CA ILE A 52 -11.87 17.71 -15.56
C ILE A 52 -12.32 18.66 -16.68
N ARG A 53 -13.00 19.77 -16.36
CA ARG A 53 -13.42 20.78 -17.37
C ARG A 53 -12.26 21.43 -18.09
N ARG A 54 -11.08 21.55 -17.45
CA ARG A 54 -9.86 22.10 -18.06
C ARG A 54 -9.16 21.13 -18.99
N HIS A 55 -9.49 19.82 -18.89
CA HIS A 55 -8.94 18.75 -19.72
C HIS A 55 -10.02 18.03 -20.52
N PRO A 56 -10.70 18.72 -21.49
CA PRO A 56 -11.81 18.14 -22.23
C PRO A 56 -11.44 16.89 -23.03
N GLU A 57 -10.17 16.76 -23.43
CA GLU A 57 -9.61 15.60 -24.13
C GLU A 57 -9.59 14.33 -23.24
N ARG A 58 -9.56 14.49 -21.91
CA ARG A 58 -9.60 13.40 -20.94
C ARG A 58 -11.00 13.18 -20.34
N ALA A 59 -11.90 14.12 -20.46
CA ALA A 59 -13.20 14.14 -19.76
C ALA A 59 -14.02 12.86 -19.97
N ASN A 60 -14.03 12.33 -21.19
CA ASN A 60 -14.77 11.10 -21.52
C ASN A 60 -14.16 9.82 -20.90
N ALA A 61 -12.91 9.88 -20.47
CA ALA A 61 -12.21 8.77 -19.81
C ALA A 61 -12.31 8.84 -18.27
N VAL A 62 -12.99 9.85 -17.71
CA VAL A 62 -13.13 10.04 -16.28
C VAL A 62 -14.45 9.51 -15.77
N ARG A 63 -14.41 8.75 -14.67
CA ARG A 63 -15.57 8.29 -13.93
C ARG A 63 -15.42 8.59 -12.45
N ILE A 64 -16.46 9.15 -11.81
CA ILE A 64 -16.52 9.39 -10.37
C ILE A 64 -17.56 8.45 -9.75
N ILE A 65 -17.11 7.57 -8.86
CA ILE A 65 -17.95 6.73 -8.00
C ILE A 65 -18.19 7.52 -6.71
N ARG A 66 -19.43 7.52 -6.19
CA ARG A 66 -19.76 8.22 -4.94
C ARG A 66 -20.27 7.23 -3.91
N ASN A 67 -19.69 7.25 -2.72
CA ASN A 67 -20.18 6.51 -1.58
C ASN A 67 -21.24 7.32 -0.82
N GLU A 68 -22.25 6.64 -0.28
CA GLU A 68 -23.32 7.29 0.50
C GLU A 68 -22.85 7.77 1.88
N ARG A 69 -21.73 7.20 2.36
CA ARG A 69 -21.09 7.51 3.65
C ARG A 69 -19.59 7.27 3.56
N ASN A 70 -18.83 7.86 4.47
CA ASN A 70 -17.42 7.53 4.64
C ASN A 70 -17.29 6.04 5.03
N SER A 71 -16.64 5.28 4.18
CA SER A 71 -16.50 3.82 4.27
C SER A 71 -15.09 3.37 4.64
N GLY A 72 -14.12 4.29 4.59
CA GLY A 72 -12.71 4.03 4.84
C GLY A 72 -11.94 3.55 3.61
N ILE A 73 -10.63 3.75 3.63
CA ILE A 73 -9.75 3.53 2.46
C ILE A 73 -9.76 2.07 1.98
N GLY A 74 -9.91 1.10 2.88
CA GLY A 74 -9.96 -0.31 2.51
C GLY A 74 -11.15 -0.64 1.59
N LEU A 75 -12.36 -0.17 1.93
CA LEU A 75 -13.54 -0.37 1.09
C LEU A 75 -13.49 0.48 -0.17
N VAL A 76 -12.97 1.71 -0.09
CA VAL A 76 -12.80 2.59 -1.26
C VAL A 76 -11.90 1.94 -2.30
N ARG A 77 -10.75 1.39 -1.91
CA ARG A 77 -9.84 0.68 -2.82
C ARG A 77 -10.46 -0.60 -3.39
N ALA A 78 -11.27 -1.33 -2.61
CA ALA A 78 -12.01 -2.48 -3.12
C ALA A 78 -13.00 -2.06 -4.24
N ARG A 79 -13.78 -1.01 -4.03
CA ARG A 79 -14.72 -0.47 -5.03
C ARG A 79 -14.02 0.07 -6.29
N LEU A 80 -12.87 0.69 -6.11
CA LEU A 80 -12.03 1.13 -7.23
C LEU A 80 -11.59 -0.06 -8.09
N LEU A 81 -11.18 -1.17 -7.47
CA LEU A 81 -10.82 -2.40 -8.20
C LEU A 81 -12.00 -3.03 -8.94
N GLU A 82 -13.20 -2.99 -8.38
CA GLU A 82 -14.43 -3.46 -9.06
C GLU A 82 -14.71 -2.68 -10.35
N ALA A 83 -14.18 -1.48 -10.47
CA ALA A 83 -14.36 -0.62 -11.62
C ALA A 83 -13.35 -0.87 -12.75
N VAL A 84 -12.30 -1.63 -12.54
CA VAL A 84 -11.26 -1.93 -13.54
C VAL A 84 -11.84 -2.75 -14.69
N ARG A 85 -11.65 -2.26 -15.94
CA ARG A 85 -12.05 -2.94 -17.18
C ARG A 85 -10.91 -3.01 -18.20
N THR A 86 -9.78 -2.43 -17.88
CA THR A 86 -8.58 -2.27 -18.69
C THR A 86 -7.59 -3.41 -18.49
N ASP A 87 -6.50 -3.41 -19.27
CA ASP A 87 -5.45 -4.42 -19.17
C ASP A 87 -4.64 -4.31 -17.86
N CYS A 88 -4.51 -3.08 -17.36
CA CYS A 88 -3.71 -2.74 -16.19
C CYS A 88 -4.41 -1.72 -15.29
N PHE A 89 -3.97 -1.64 -14.04
CA PHE A 89 -4.40 -0.58 -13.13
C PHE A 89 -3.23 -0.02 -12.31
N PHE A 90 -3.40 1.21 -11.84
CA PHE A 90 -2.44 1.97 -11.06
C PHE A 90 -3.15 2.72 -9.93
N PHE A 91 -2.64 2.67 -8.70
CA PHE A 91 -3.17 3.49 -7.60
C PHE A 91 -2.44 4.81 -7.50
N ALA A 92 -3.20 5.91 -7.47
CA ALA A 92 -2.72 7.26 -7.18
C ALA A 92 -3.51 7.83 -6.00
N ASP A 93 -2.84 8.16 -4.89
CA ASP A 93 -3.49 8.84 -3.78
C ASP A 93 -3.75 10.31 -4.14
N SER A 94 -4.89 10.87 -3.74
CA SER A 94 -5.39 12.16 -4.23
C SER A 94 -4.69 13.40 -3.68
N ASP A 95 -3.71 13.21 -2.80
CA ASP A 95 -2.80 14.26 -2.31
C ASP A 95 -1.40 14.19 -2.93
N ASP A 96 -1.12 13.18 -3.78
CA ASP A 96 0.15 12.94 -4.44
C ASP A 96 0.15 13.35 -5.92
N LEU A 97 1.30 13.22 -6.59
CA LEU A 97 1.51 13.64 -7.98
C LEU A 97 2.22 12.56 -8.80
N LEU A 98 2.05 12.60 -10.11
CA LEU A 98 2.78 11.75 -11.05
C LEU A 98 3.64 12.61 -11.99
N PRO A 99 4.90 12.22 -12.28
CA PRO A 99 5.63 12.73 -13.45
C PRO A 99 4.86 12.45 -14.75
N GLU A 100 4.95 13.32 -15.73
CA GLU A 100 4.17 13.25 -16.99
C GLU A 100 4.35 11.94 -17.77
N ASN A 101 5.50 11.29 -17.67
CA ASN A 101 5.82 10.04 -18.36
C ASN A 101 5.65 8.79 -17.48
N ALA A 102 5.10 8.91 -16.27
CA ALA A 102 5.06 7.82 -15.30
C ALA A 102 4.37 6.56 -15.84
N ILE A 103 3.17 6.71 -16.41
CA ILE A 103 2.40 5.58 -16.94
C ILE A 103 3.09 4.99 -18.18
N ALA A 104 3.61 5.83 -19.08
CA ALA A 104 4.34 5.38 -20.28
C ALA A 104 5.55 4.50 -19.89
N THR A 105 6.37 4.98 -18.95
CA THR A 105 7.54 4.24 -18.43
C THR A 105 7.17 2.88 -17.83
N LEU A 106 6.11 2.83 -17.04
CA LEU A 106 5.67 1.59 -16.40
C LEU A 106 5.10 0.59 -17.42
N VAL A 107 4.33 1.07 -18.41
CA VAL A 107 3.78 0.22 -19.48
C VAL A 107 4.90 -0.35 -20.34
N GLU A 108 5.85 0.46 -20.81
CA GLU A 108 7.01 -0.01 -21.56
C GLU A 108 7.76 -1.12 -20.81
N ARG A 109 8.00 -0.91 -19.51
CA ARG A 109 8.67 -1.90 -18.67
C ARG A 109 7.85 -3.18 -18.49
N MET A 110 6.53 -3.07 -18.39
CA MET A 110 5.62 -4.21 -18.30
C MET A 110 5.63 -5.03 -19.59
N GLU A 111 5.57 -4.39 -20.73
CA GLU A 111 5.64 -5.04 -22.04
C GLU A 111 6.99 -5.75 -22.26
N ALA A 112 8.10 -5.08 -21.92
CA ALA A 112 9.44 -5.64 -22.05
C ALA A 112 9.68 -6.86 -21.15
N THR A 113 9.05 -6.93 -19.97
CA THR A 113 9.33 -7.99 -18.97
C THR A 113 8.25 -9.07 -18.91
N GLY A 114 7.04 -8.76 -19.32
CA GLY A 114 5.87 -9.62 -19.19
C GLY A 114 5.43 -9.90 -17.75
N LYS A 115 6.01 -9.21 -16.74
CA LYS A 115 5.74 -9.44 -15.32
C LYS A 115 4.34 -8.97 -14.92
N ASP A 116 3.85 -9.48 -13.78
CA ASP A 116 2.52 -9.15 -13.25
C ASP A 116 2.46 -7.73 -12.66
N ILE A 117 3.57 -7.26 -12.06
CA ILE A 117 3.69 -5.98 -11.37
C ILE A 117 4.98 -5.30 -11.79
N ILE A 118 4.91 -4.01 -12.11
CA ILE A 118 6.08 -3.15 -12.28
C ILE A 118 6.15 -2.14 -11.13
N ASP A 119 7.24 -2.17 -10.41
CA ASP A 119 7.54 -1.28 -9.28
C ASP A 119 8.40 -0.11 -9.77
N GLY A 120 7.96 1.12 -9.62
CA GLY A 120 8.71 2.31 -10.03
C GLY A 120 9.35 3.03 -8.84
N ALA A 121 10.43 3.76 -9.06
CA ALA A 121 11.01 4.63 -8.05
C ALA A 121 10.04 5.78 -7.72
N HIS A 122 10.20 6.36 -6.54
CA HIS A 122 9.45 7.52 -6.12
C HIS A 122 10.36 8.59 -5.52
N ALA A 123 9.86 9.80 -5.41
CA ALA A 123 10.54 10.88 -4.72
C ALA A 123 9.57 11.56 -3.76
N ASP A 124 10.09 12.08 -2.65
CA ASP A 124 9.30 12.94 -1.78
C ASP A 124 9.06 14.28 -2.46
N TYR A 125 7.85 14.81 -2.34
CA TYR A 125 7.46 16.15 -2.81
C TYR A 125 7.06 17.01 -1.61
N MET A 126 7.71 18.16 -1.47
CA MET A 126 7.45 19.05 -0.35
C MET A 126 7.66 20.52 -0.78
N ALA A 127 6.67 21.36 -0.48
CA ALA A 127 6.72 22.81 -0.77
C ALA A 127 7.13 23.14 -2.23
N GLY A 128 6.57 22.42 -3.20
CA GLY A 128 6.84 22.63 -4.62
C GLY A 128 8.19 22.06 -5.11
N LYS A 129 8.90 21.28 -4.29
CA LYS A 129 10.21 20.71 -4.64
C LYS A 129 10.19 19.19 -4.61
N VAL A 130 10.79 18.61 -5.65
CA VAL A 130 11.06 17.16 -5.71
C VAL A 130 12.39 16.88 -5.02
N MET A 131 12.37 15.95 -4.07
CA MET A 131 13.55 15.50 -3.32
C MET A 131 14.30 14.41 -4.11
N PRO A 132 15.51 14.02 -3.69
CA PRO A 132 16.24 12.91 -4.32
C PRO A 132 15.40 11.63 -4.38
N PRO A 133 15.51 10.84 -5.47
CA PRO A 133 14.71 9.65 -5.67
C PRO A 133 15.03 8.56 -4.64
N GLN A 134 13.99 7.84 -4.25
CA GLN A 134 14.07 6.60 -3.50
C GLN A 134 13.90 5.44 -4.49
N LEU A 135 15.00 4.71 -4.72
CA LEU A 135 15.05 3.65 -5.71
C LEU A 135 14.23 2.44 -5.26
N THR A 136 13.77 1.68 -6.24
CA THR A 136 13.05 0.43 -5.99
C THR A 136 13.97 -0.66 -5.45
N TYR A 137 13.39 -1.72 -4.90
CA TYR A 137 14.14 -2.89 -4.46
C TYR A 137 14.49 -3.81 -5.63
N HIS A 138 15.78 -3.96 -5.92
CA HIS A 138 16.34 -4.84 -6.95
C HIS A 138 16.66 -6.22 -6.37
N GLY A 139 15.70 -7.10 -6.27
CA GLY A 139 15.91 -8.44 -5.74
C GLY A 139 14.91 -9.44 -6.31
N SER A 140 15.12 -10.72 -6.02
CA SER A 140 14.18 -11.76 -6.43
C SER A 140 12.79 -11.54 -5.82
N ASP A 141 11.75 -12.11 -6.45
CA ASP A 141 10.38 -12.06 -5.95
C ASP A 141 10.29 -12.63 -4.51
N GLU A 142 11.07 -13.69 -4.22
CA GLU A 142 11.15 -14.27 -2.88
C GLU A 142 11.75 -13.30 -1.86
N ALA A 143 12.84 -12.61 -2.21
CA ALA A 143 13.48 -11.63 -1.34
C ALA A 143 12.57 -10.41 -1.12
N PHE A 144 11.84 -9.96 -2.13
CA PHE A 144 10.81 -8.93 -2.01
C PHE A 144 9.68 -9.38 -1.06
N CYS A 145 9.18 -10.61 -1.23
CA CYS A 145 8.17 -11.19 -0.35
C CYS A 145 8.63 -11.20 1.12
N ARG A 146 9.87 -11.62 1.40
CA ARG A 146 10.43 -11.55 2.76
C ARG A 146 10.44 -10.13 3.33
N ARG A 147 10.81 -9.11 2.53
CA ARG A 147 10.78 -7.70 2.96
C ARG A 147 9.37 -7.24 3.32
N VAL A 148 8.39 -7.56 2.48
CA VAL A 148 6.99 -7.24 2.72
C VAL A 148 6.49 -7.92 4.00
N LEU A 149 6.73 -9.22 4.16
CA LEU A 149 6.30 -9.99 5.33
C LEU A 149 6.94 -9.49 6.64
N CYS A 150 8.16 -8.97 6.58
CA CYS A 150 8.80 -8.28 7.69
C CYS A 150 8.30 -6.84 7.90
N GLN A 151 7.26 -6.43 7.17
CA GLN A 151 6.62 -5.11 7.27
C GLN A 151 7.61 -3.95 7.00
N ASN A 152 8.40 -4.10 5.95
CA ASN A 152 9.22 -3.00 5.45
C ASN A 152 8.30 -1.96 4.80
N VAL A 153 8.34 -0.72 5.27
CA VAL A 153 7.42 0.35 4.84
C VAL A 153 7.51 0.60 3.34
N GLU A 154 8.71 0.67 2.80
CA GLU A 154 8.94 0.93 1.37
C GLU A 154 8.43 -0.22 0.47
N ALA A 155 8.43 -1.45 0.99
CA ALA A 155 7.93 -2.60 0.25
C ALA A 155 6.41 -2.71 0.26
N ASN A 156 5.73 -2.13 1.26
CA ASN A 156 4.30 -2.35 1.51
C ASN A 156 3.37 -1.42 0.72
N ARG A 157 3.87 -0.37 0.09
CA ARG A 157 3.05 0.59 -0.67
C ARG A 157 2.32 -0.07 -1.84
N VAL A 158 1.09 0.34 -2.15
CA VAL A 158 0.35 -0.07 -3.35
C VAL A 158 0.50 0.95 -4.49
N TRP A 159 0.75 2.21 -4.19
CA TRP A 159 0.99 3.27 -5.16
C TRP A 159 2.39 3.18 -5.81
N GLY A 160 2.59 3.87 -6.92
CA GLY A 160 3.85 3.83 -7.67
C GLY A 160 4.14 2.47 -8.32
N ARG A 161 3.08 1.68 -8.57
CA ARG A 161 3.13 0.35 -9.18
C ARG A 161 2.07 0.19 -10.25
N LEU A 162 2.46 -0.36 -11.39
CA LEU A 162 1.52 -0.80 -12.41
C LEU A 162 1.23 -2.29 -12.21
N TYR A 163 -0.04 -2.65 -12.18
CA TYR A 163 -0.53 -4.02 -11.98
C TYR A 163 -1.26 -4.50 -13.23
N LYS A 164 -0.99 -5.70 -13.71
CA LYS A 164 -1.88 -6.35 -14.69
C LYS A 164 -3.24 -6.63 -14.07
N ALA A 165 -4.34 -6.40 -14.79
CA ALA A 165 -5.68 -6.70 -14.30
C ALA A 165 -5.89 -8.19 -13.96
N SER A 166 -5.13 -9.11 -14.58
CA SER A 166 -5.14 -10.54 -14.26
C SER A 166 -4.74 -10.86 -12.80
N VAL A 167 -4.08 -9.91 -12.12
CA VAL A 167 -3.77 -10.02 -10.68
C VAL A 167 -5.04 -10.13 -9.83
N LEU A 168 -6.14 -9.50 -10.27
CA LEU A 168 -7.44 -9.57 -9.57
C LEU A 168 -8.04 -10.99 -9.57
N GLN A 169 -7.72 -11.79 -10.58
CA GLN A 169 -8.12 -13.21 -10.60
C GLN A 169 -7.31 -14.05 -9.61
N LYS A 170 -6.04 -13.67 -9.36
CA LYS A 170 -5.17 -14.35 -8.38
C LYS A 170 -5.53 -13.98 -6.93
N LEU A 171 -6.00 -12.74 -6.71
CA LEU A 171 -6.37 -12.19 -5.39
C LEU A 171 -7.62 -11.30 -5.51
N PRO A 172 -8.82 -11.88 -5.66
CA PRO A 172 -10.06 -11.09 -5.78
C PRO A 172 -10.33 -10.22 -4.55
N ASP A 173 -10.04 -10.73 -3.36
CA ASP A 173 -10.20 -10.00 -2.10
C ASP A 173 -8.92 -9.22 -1.74
N MET A 174 -8.50 -8.29 -2.60
CA MET A 174 -7.25 -7.55 -2.39
C MET A 174 -7.34 -6.60 -1.19
N PHE A 175 -8.51 -5.97 -0.99
CA PHE A 175 -8.78 -5.07 0.14
C PHE A 175 -10.04 -5.49 0.89
N PHE A 176 -10.17 -5.05 2.15
CA PHE A 176 -11.27 -5.40 3.03
C PHE A 176 -11.87 -4.17 3.71
N GLU A 177 -13.18 -4.16 3.87
CA GLU A 177 -13.87 -3.20 4.73
C GLU A 177 -13.34 -3.27 6.17
N GLY A 178 -13.07 -2.11 6.77
CA GLY A 178 -12.59 -2.00 8.14
C GLY A 178 -11.11 -2.34 8.33
N ILE A 179 -10.35 -2.52 7.24
CA ILE A 179 -8.89 -2.50 7.24
C ILE A 179 -8.45 -1.20 6.54
N ASP A 180 -8.42 -0.10 7.30
CA ASP A 180 -8.11 1.25 6.83
C ASP A 180 -6.70 1.71 7.21
N TYR A 181 -6.01 0.96 8.06
CA TYR A 181 -4.62 1.16 8.42
C TYR A 181 -3.86 -0.14 8.19
N SER A 182 -2.79 -0.09 7.41
CA SER A 182 -2.05 -1.26 6.90
C SER A 182 -2.83 -2.12 5.90
N GLU A 183 -3.81 -1.57 5.21
CA GLU A 183 -4.48 -2.18 4.07
C GLU A 183 -3.49 -2.50 2.95
N ASP A 184 -2.52 -1.61 2.72
CA ASP A 184 -1.41 -1.80 1.78
C ASP A 184 -0.59 -3.03 2.11
N TYR A 185 -0.16 -3.17 3.38
CA TYR A 185 0.52 -4.37 3.84
C TYR A 185 -0.32 -5.62 3.62
N CYS A 186 -1.60 -5.56 3.98
CA CYS A 186 -2.52 -6.69 3.81
C CYS A 186 -2.62 -7.13 2.33
N ALA A 187 -2.70 -6.19 1.40
CA ALA A 187 -2.75 -6.45 -0.03
C ALA A 187 -1.41 -6.97 -0.56
N VAL A 188 -0.33 -6.22 -0.35
CA VAL A 188 0.98 -6.51 -0.95
C VAL A 188 1.60 -7.79 -0.39
N ALA A 189 1.41 -8.11 0.90
CA ALA A 189 1.91 -9.35 1.50
C ALA A 189 1.30 -10.60 0.86
N ARG A 190 0.03 -10.54 0.45
CA ARG A 190 -0.65 -11.66 -0.24
C ARG A 190 -0.31 -11.69 -1.73
N LEU A 191 -0.22 -10.53 -2.38
CA LEU A 191 0.18 -10.42 -3.79
C LEU A 191 1.60 -10.94 -4.01
N ALA A 192 2.55 -10.61 -3.13
CA ALA A 192 3.94 -11.03 -3.25
C ALA A 192 4.14 -12.55 -3.29
N ALA A 193 3.17 -13.33 -2.78
CA ALA A 193 3.17 -14.79 -2.88
C ALA A 193 2.57 -15.34 -4.18
N LEU A 194 1.92 -14.49 -4.98
CA LEU A 194 1.10 -14.90 -6.14
C LEU A 194 1.59 -14.36 -7.47
N THR A 195 2.45 -13.33 -7.42
CA THR A 195 2.76 -12.50 -8.58
C THR A 195 4.25 -12.39 -8.80
N SER A 196 4.63 -12.20 -10.07
CA SER A 196 5.98 -11.88 -10.48
C SER A 196 6.16 -10.36 -10.59
N ARG A 197 7.37 -9.87 -10.30
CA ARG A 197 7.69 -8.45 -10.27
C ARG A 197 8.90 -8.09 -11.13
N ALA A 198 8.86 -6.92 -11.76
CA ALA A 198 10.03 -6.21 -12.25
C ALA A 198 10.01 -4.76 -11.72
N TRP A 199 10.99 -3.98 -12.07
CA TRP A 199 11.16 -2.62 -11.56
C TRP A 199 11.78 -1.70 -12.61
N THR A 200 11.63 -0.40 -12.36
CA THR A 200 12.39 0.68 -12.99
C THR A 200 12.90 1.65 -11.93
N ASP A 201 14.06 2.25 -12.14
CA ASP A 201 14.61 3.29 -11.27
C ASP A 201 14.18 4.70 -11.70
N GLU A 202 13.37 4.80 -12.76
CA GLU A 202 12.70 6.04 -13.10
C GLU A 202 11.68 6.43 -12.05
N VAL A 203 11.66 7.72 -11.68
CA VAL A 203 10.66 8.25 -10.75
C VAL A 203 9.30 8.28 -11.42
N VAL A 204 8.36 7.51 -10.92
CA VAL A 204 6.98 7.42 -11.44
C VAL A 204 5.95 7.96 -10.45
N TYR A 205 6.38 8.36 -9.27
CA TYR A 205 5.50 8.81 -8.19
C TYR A 205 6.16 9.88 -7.34
N LEU A 206 5.42 10.94 -7.03
CA LEU A 206 5.86 12.04 -6.17
C LEU A 206 4.99 12.04 -4.91
N TYR A 207 5.55 11.51 -3.82
CA TYR A 207 4.87 11.36 -2.54
C TYR A 207 4.89 12.67 -1.74
N ARG A 208 3.72 13.24 -1.44
CA ARG A 208 3.59 14.52 -0.73
C ARG A 208 3.86 14.37 0.77
N ARG A 209 4.82 15.15 1.27
CA ARG A 209 5.21 15.14 2.70
C ARG A 209 4.60 16.27 3.53
N ASP A 210 4.14 17.32 2.92
CA ASP A 210 3.58 18.51 3.60
C ASP A 210 2.07 18.41 3.89
N ASN A 211 1.40 17.33 3.53
CA ASN A 211 0.05 17.05 4.02
C ASN A 211 0.07 16.71 5.51
N LEU A 212 -0.29 17.70 6.37
CA LEU A 212 -0.31 17.54 7.83
C LEU A 212 -1.49 16.70 8.33
N SER A 213 -2.54 16.54 7.52
CA SER A 213 -3.73 15.73 7.83
C SER A 213 -3.61 14.27 7.40
N SER A 214 -2.45 13.85 6.87
CA SER A 214 -2.21 12.46 6.45
C SER A 214 -2.56 11.46 7.56
N TYR A 215 -3.36 10.45 7.20
CA TYR A 215 -3.88 9.42 8.10
C TYR A 215 -2.79 8.63 8.84
N THR A 216 -1.61 8.54 8.26
CA THR A 216 -0.47 7.78 8.82
C THR A 216 0.22 8.47 9.99
N LYS A 217 -0.01 9.78 10.21
CA LYS A 217 0.69 10.56 11.26
C LYS A 217 0.14 10.34 12.68
N ASN A 218 -1.11 9.88 12.81
CA ASN A 218 -1.76 9.71 14.11
C ASN A 218 -2.19 8.27 14.34
N VAL A 219 -1.42 7.51 15.13
CA VAL A 219 -1.76 6.13 15.48
C VAL A 219 -2.79 6.11 16.60
N SER A 220 -4.05 5.88 16.25
CA SER A 220 -5.17 5.71 17.18
C SER A 220 -5.39 4.24 17.56
N ARG A 221 -6.21 3.98 18.60
CA ARG A 221 -6.67 2.62 18.92
C ARG A 221 -7.38 1.95 17.72
N LYS A 222 -8.15 2.73 16.93
CA LYS A 222 -8.79 2.25 15.70
C LYS A 222 -7.75 1.75 14.72
N ASN A 223 -6.64 2.49 14.54
CA ASN A 223 -5.56 2.12 13.62
C ASN A 223 -4.86 0.83 14.06
N ILE A 224 -4.61 0.66 15.36
CA ILE A 224 -4.03 -0.59 15.89
C ILE A 224 -4.97 -1.78 15.65
N MET A 225 -6.28 -1.62 15.85
CA MET A 225 -7.25 -2.69 15.59
C MET A 225 -7.30 -3.05 14.09
N SER A 226 -7.24 -2.05 13.21
CA SER A 226 -7.12 -2.26 11.76
C SER A 226 -5.84 -3.02 11.40
N TYR A 227 -4.70 -2.61 11.95
CA TYR A 227 -3.42 -3.28 11.80
C TYR A 227 -3.43 -4.77 12.24
N LEU A 228 -4.09 -5.06 13.38
CA LEU A 228 -4.24 -6.43 13.85
C LEU A 228 -5.12 -7.26 12.90
N ARG A 229 -6.18 -6.67 12.35
CA ARG A 229 -7.02 -7.33 11.34
C ARG A 229 -6.23 -7.62 10.07
N ALA A 230 -5.44 -6.65 9.58
CA ALA A 230 -4.55 -6.85 8.44
C ALA A 230 -3.60 -8.05 8.63
N ASN A 231 -2.92 -8.10 9.79
CA ASN A 231 -2.05 -9.23 10.13
C ASN A 231 -2.79 -10.58 10.18
N ARG A 232 -4.04 -10.59 10.67
CA ARG A 232 -4.88 -11.80 10.71
C ARG A 232 -5.21 -12.30 9.31
N GLU A 233 -5.57 -11.42 8.38
CA GLU A 233 -5.87 -11.81 6.99
C GLU A 233 -4.64 -12.34 6.28
N VAL A 234 -3.47 -11.72 6.46
CA VAL A 234 -2.21 -12.23 5.92
C VAL A 234 -1.88 -13.62 6.51
N LEU A 235 -2.02 -13.81 7.82
CA LEU A 235 -1.80 -15.10 8.46
C LEU A 235 -2.75 -16.18 7.94
N ARG A 236 -4.05 -15.85 7.81
CA ARG A 236 -5.08 -16.76 7.26
C ARG A 236 -4.70 -17.20 5.86
N PHE A 237 -4.31 -16.27 5.00
CA PHE A 237 -3.90 -16.52 3.63
C PHE A 237 -2.74 -17.51 3.53
N TYR A 238 -1.68 -17.33 4.32
CA TYR A 238 -0.52 -18.22 4.30
C TYR A 238 -0.82 -19.58 4.93
N ARG A 239 -1.63 -19.66 5.99
CA ARG A 239 -2.07 -20.93 6.59
C ARG A 239 -2.87 -21.79 5.62
N GLN A 240 -3.77 -21.20 4.86
CA GLN A 240 -4.55 -21.91 3.84
C GLN A 240 -3.68 -22.51 2.75
N ARG A 241 -2.47 -21.97 2.55
CA ARG A 241 -1.46 -22.48 1.59
C ARG A 241 -0.51 -23.52 2.20
N GLY A 242 -0.69 -23.86 3.46
CA GLY A 242 0.12 -24.88 4.14
C GLY A 242 1.58 -24.47 4.40
N HIS A 243 1.91 -23.19 4.28
CA HIS A 243 3.27 -22.69 4.49
C HIS A 243 3.26 -21.37 5.27
N LEU A 244 4.05 -21.33 6.35
CA LEU A 244 4.25 -20.12 7.16
C LEU A 244 5.71 -19.68 7.05
N PRO A 245 6.01 -18.67 6.24
CA PRO A 245 7.38 -18.16 6.10
C PRO A 245 7.89 -17.58 7.42
N PHE A 246 9.15 -17.87 7.77
CA PHE A 246 9.79 -17.29 8.96
C PHE A 246 9.71 -15.75 8.98
N ALA A 247 9.81 -15.12 7.80
CA ALA A 247 9.65 -13.67 7.66
C ALA A 247 8.27 -13.16 8.14
N LEU A 248 7.18 -13.93 7.89
CA LEU A 248 5.84 -13.58 8.39
C LEU A 248 5.80 -13.65 9.92
N GLU A 249 6.38 -14.68 10.52
CA GLU A 249 6.44 -14.79 11.98
C GLU A 249 7.17 -13.62 12.63
N ILE A 250 8.30 -13.21 12.03
CA ILE A 250 9.04 -12.02 12.49
C ILE A 250 8.20 -10.74 12.30
N GLY A 251 7.51 -10.58 11.16
CA GLY A 251 6.60 -9.45 10.93
C GLY A 251 5.47 -9.38 11.95
N MET A 252 4.87 -10.53 12.29
CA MET A 252 3.80 -10.61 13.30
C MET A 252 4.26 -10.19 14.70
N LEU A 253 5.52 -10.42 15.07
CA LEU A 253 6.05 -9.93 16.36
C LEU A 253 6.05 -8.40 16.43
N ASN A 254 6.05 -7.71 15.29
CA ASN A 254 5.89 -6.26 15.27
C ASN A 254 4.50 -5.81 15.76
N ALA A 255 3.45 -6.57 15.45
CA ALA A 255 2.11 -6.26 15.93
C ALA A 255 2.03 -6.22 17.46
N TYR A 256 2.70 -7.17 18.13
CA TYR A 256 2.81 -7.16 19.58
C TYR A 256 3.55 -5.93 20.11
N ARG A 257 4.66 -5.56 19.46
CA ARG A 257 5.46 -4.39 19.86
C ARG A 257 4.65 -3.09 19.74
N GLU A 258 3.90 -2.93 18.66
CA GLU A 258 3.07 -1.74 18.44
C GLU A 258 1.90 -1.66 19.43
N CYS A 259 1.22 -2.78 19.72
CA CYS A 259 0.21 -2.83 20.77
C CYS A 259 0.78 -2.40 22.13
N ARG A 260 1.95 -2.90 22.48
CA ARG A 260 2.61 -2.57 23.76
C ARG A 260 3.02 -1.10 23.82
N ARG A 261 3.55 -0.53 22.73
CA ARG A 261 3.88 0.90 22.63
C ARG A 261 2.67 1.80 22.77
N ALA A 262 1.53 1.34 22.25
CA ALA A 262 0.24 2.04 22.37
C ALA A 262 -0.42 1.87 23.75
N GLY A 263 0.23 1.19 24.70
CA GLY A 263 -0.33 0.94 26.03
C GLY A 263 -1.56 0.03 26.04
N MET A 264 -1.76 -0.77 24.99
CA MET A 264 -2.90 -1.67 24.88
C MET A 264 -2.67 -2.94 25.70
N PRO A 265 -3.72 -3.47 26.40
CA PRO A 265 -3.59 -4.70 27.15
C PRO A 265 -3.18 -5.89 26.26
N PRO A 266 -2.41 -6.85 26.75
CA PRO A 266 -2.02 -8.05 26.02
C PRO A 266 -3.18 -8.82 25.39
N VAL A 267 -4.36 -8.77 26.01
CA VAL A 267 -5.59 -9.43 25.57
C VAL A 267 -6.05 -8.96 24.16
N VAL A 268 -5.77 -7.73 23.79
CA VAL A 268 -6.12 -7.22 22.44
C VAL A 268 -5.15 -7.75 21.38
N ALA A 269 -3.91 -8.04 21.78
CA ALA A 269 -2.92 -8.72 20.96
C ALA A 269 -3.19 -10.24 20.87
N ASP A 270 -3.98 -10.80 21.79
CA ASP A 270 -4.18 -12.25 21.96
C ASP A 270 -4.75 -12.94 20.72
N ASP A 271 -5.60 -12.28 19.94
CA ASP A 271 -6.14 -12.89 18.71
C ASP A 271 -5.06 -13.10 17.63
N VAL A 272 -4.06 -12.24 17.57
CA VAL A 272 -2.88 -12.42 16.71
C VAL A 272 -1.83 -13.27 17.45
N MET A 273 -1.76 -13.17 18.77
CA MET A 273 -0.77 -13.81 19.64
C MET A 273 -1.14 -15.24 20.08
N ARG A 274 -2.38 -15.70 19.85
CA ARG A 274 -2.74 -17.14 19.91
C ARG A 274 -1.96 -17.97 18.89
N TYR A 275 -1.30 -17.29 17.97
CA TYR A 275 -0.33 -17.89 17.10
C TYR A 275 1.01 -18.04 17.84
N VAL A 276 1.32 -19.27 18.24
CA VAL A 276 2.67 -19.62 18.70
C VAL A 276 3.52 -19.81 17.45
N PRO A 277 4.60 -19.02 17.27
CA PRO A 277 5.47 -19.17 16.11
C PRO A 277 6.01 -20.59 15.97
N GLU A 278 6.01 -21.15 14.77
CA GLU A 278 6.49 -22.51 14.50
C GLU A 278 8.02 -22.60 14.59
N HIS A 279 8.71 -21.55 14.15
CA HIS A 279 10.16 -21.49 14.22
C HIS A 279 10.66 -21.17 15.64
N TRP A 280 11.59 -21.96 16.14
CA TRP A 280 12.11 -21.83 17.51
C TRP A 280 12.67 -20.43 17.83
N ARG A 281 13.32 -19.76 16.84
CA ARG A 281 13.87 -18.40 17.00
C ARG A 281 12.74 -17.37 17.20
N ALA A 282 11.67 -17.47 16.44
CA ALA A 282 10.50 -16.59 16.59
C ALA A 282 9.80 -16.87 17.93
N ARG A 283 9.72 -18.14 18.38
CA ARG A 283 9.19 -18.51 19.71
C ARG A 283 10.00 -17.90 20.84
N LEU A 284 11.34 -17.94 20.74
CA LEU A 284 12.21 -17.31 21.72
C LEU A 284 11.99 -15.80 21.80
N LEU A 285 11.98 -15.12 20.65
CA LEU A 285 11.71 -13.68 20.58
C LEU A 285 10.33 -13.34 21.14
N CYS A 286 9.31 -14.12 20.81
CA CYS A 286 7.96 -13.95 21.35
C CYS A 286 7.95 -13.97 22.88
N ARG A 287 8.59 -14.98 23.49
CA ARG A 287 8.72 -15.09 24.96
C ARG A 287 9.41 -13.89 25.59
N LEU A 288 10.50 -13.41 24.98
CA LEU A 288 11.23 -12.24 25.46
C LEU A 288 10.37 -10.97 25.36
N LEU A 289 9.65 -10.77 24.26
CA LEU A 289 8.77 -9.63 24.05
C LEU A 289 7.55 -9.66 24.98
N CYS A 290 7.05 -10.83 25.36
CA CYS A 290 5.95 -10.99 26.30
C CYS A 290 6.35 -10.74 27.77
N SER A 291 7.62 -10.87 28.10
CA SER A 291 8.14 -10.65 29.45
C SER A 291 8.33 -9.16 29.73
N SER A 292 7.76 -8.66 30.82
CA SER A 292 7.98 -7.26 31.23
C SER A 292 9.45 -7.00 31.60
N ALA A 293 10.13 -7.96 32.20
CA ALA A 293 11.53 -7.85 32.61
C ALA A 293 12.51 -7.96 31.43
N LEU A 294 12.17 -8.75 30.40
CA LEU A 294 13.07 -9.06 29.28
C LEU A 294 12.71 -8.32 27.99
N TYR A 295 11.68 -7.47 28.02
CA TYR A 295 11.19 -6.78 26.82
C TYR A 295 12.26 -6.00 26.08
N ALA A 296 13.09 -5.23 26.79
CA ALA A 296 14.15 -4.41 26.18
C ALA A 296 15.16 -5.28 25.42
N LEU A 297 15.53 -6.43 25.97
CA LEU A 297 16.40 -7.42 25.31
C LEU A 297 15.69 -8.01 24.07
N GLY A 298 14.43 -8.42 24.23
CA GLY A 298 13.59 -8.96 23.15
C GLY A 298 13.44 -7.97 22.00
N ASP A 299 13.18 -6.69 22.28
CA ASP A 299 13.05 -5.63 21.27
C ASP A 299 14.36 -5.39 20.50
N ARG A 300 15.50 -5.41 21.21
CA ARG A 300 16.82 -5.29 20.59
C ARG A 300 17.12 -6.48 19.66
N LEU A 301 16.90 -7.71 20.14
CA LEU A 301 17.12 -8.93 19.36
C LEU A 301 16.15 -9.01 18.17
N TYR A 302 14.89 -8.60 18.34
CA TYR A 302 13.94 -8.50 17.25
C TYR A 302 14.43 -7.58 16.13
N ARG A 303 14.92 -6.38 16.47
CA ARG A 303 15.44 -5.44 15.45
C ARG A 303 16.60 -6.05 14.68
N VAL A 304 17.54 -6.69 15.36
CA VAL A 304 18.66 -7.38 14.71
C VAL A 304 18.15 -8.51 13.81
N MET A 305 17.28 -9.37 14.33
CA MET A 305 16.73 -10.50 13.55
C MET A 305 15.97 -10.03 12.31
N ARG A 306 15.15 -8.97 12.45
CA ARG A 306 14.42 -8.38 11.32
C ARG A 306 15.37 -7.91 10.23
N LEU A 307 16.48 -7.27 10.59
CA LEU A 307 17.50 -6.84 9.63
C LEU A 307 18.09 -8.03 8.85
N PHE A 308 18.43 -9.12 9.54
CA PHE A 308 18.92 -10.34 8.88
C PHE A 308 17.90 -10.95 7.92
N VAL A 309 16.62 -11.00 8.30
CA VAL A 309 15.56 -11.60 7.45
C VAL A 309 15.26 -10.72 6.24
N VAL A 310 15.28 -9.40 6.41
CA VAL A 310 15.05 -8.43 5.31
C VAL A 310 16.23 -8.42 4.32
N GLY A 311 17.40 -8.85 4.75
CA GLY A 311 18.66 -8.73 4.01
C GLY A 311 19.23 -7.32 4.12
N TYR A 312 20.43 -7.21 4.67
CA TYR A 312 21.18 -5.97 4.62
C TYR A 312 21.58 -5.66 3.16
N LYS A 313 21.34 -4.42 2.74
CA LYS A 313 22.25 -3.71 1.86
C LYS A 313 22.91 -2.62 2.66
#